data_3febefd5bdf9ca1201d6ee338fdaf294
#
_entry.id   3febefd5bdf9ca1201d6ee338fdaf294
#
_cell.length_a   1.000
_cell.length_b   1.000
_cell.length_c   1.000
_cell.angle_alpha   90.00
_cell.angle_beta   90.00
_cell.angle_gamma   90.00
#
_symmetry.space_group_name_H-M   'P 1'
#
loop_
_entity.id
_entity.type
_entity.pdbx_description
1 polymer ?
#
loop_
_entity_poly.entity_id
_entity_poly.type
_entity_poly.pdbx_seq_one_letter_code
_entity_poly.pdbx_strand_id
1 'polypeptide(L)'
;MTKQTGRLTLPTDADIVEETIRLKNLLGADALRDCDGTEMPDALLNEPVKKYATYYTTRKDNAWAEQNPEEIQQEYLISNRVTARSEKLCIRLMEGFHTQQLKVNTLDDPKRWWEVIDRTTGEVVSVDDWEFKKEREEVEIKTIPYHEYTVSFLAFLIWDPVHMYNFITNDWKDTPHQLTYDVRQPKTQKYVKEKLKRWCEENPQIDVVRFTTFFHQFTLTFDDKKREKFVEWFGYSASVSPYILEKFEKWAGYKFRPEFIVDQGYHNSMFRVPSREFKDFIEFQQQEVCALAKELVDIVHSYGKEAMMFLGDHWIGTEPYGKYFAEIGLDAVVGSVGSGVTLRMISDIKGVKYTEGRLLPYFFPDVFGEGGDPIGEAKDNWMKARRAILRSPLDRIGYGGYLKLASEWPGFIEEIQSVVGEFRQIHENMNGTKSYVAPFKVAVLNCWGGLRKWMSNQVHHAIWHRETYSAEGVLECLSGMPFDVEFIDPERDDDAVKAMKEMGKLMRGDQDPDWVLLSIERAKKEAAFKKEKWYEE
;
A
#
# COMPACT_ATOMS: atom_id res chain seq x y z
N MET A 1 43.66 2.93 1.20
CA MET A 1 42.31 2.87 1.78
C MET A 1 41.68 1.57 1.33
N THR A 2 41.32 0.68 2.24
CA THR A 2 40.57 -0.53 1.92
C THR A 2 39.24 -0.08 1.30
N LYS A 3 38.91 -0.61 0.12
CA LYS A 3 37.69 -0.28 -0.58
C LYS A 3 36.51 -0.73 0.28
N GLN A 4 35.74 0.20 0.83
CA GLN A 4 34.55 -0.14 1.63
C GLN A 4 33.55 -0.87 0.74
N THR A 5 33.02 -1.98 1.23
CA THR A 5 32.03 -2.82 0.55
C THR A 5 30.85 -3.09 1.45
N GLY A 6 29.74 -3.53 0.82
CA GLY A 6 28.55 -3.92 1.57
C GLY A 6 27.49 -2.83 1.68
N ARG A 7 26.34 -3.17 2.24
CA ARG A 7 25.19 -2.31 2.49
C ARG A 7 24.58 -1.65 1.24
N LEU A 8 24.88 -2.19 0.07
CA LEU A 8 24.35 -1.69 -1.20
C LEU A 8 23.76 -2.82 -2.03
N THR A 9 22.51 -2.64 -2.44
CA THR A 9 21.83 -3.48 -3.43
C THR A 9 21.82 -2.76 -4.78
N LEU A 10 22.35 -3.41 -5.83
CA LEU A 10 22.38 -2.88 -7.17
C LEU A 10 21.34 -3.60 -8.05
N PRO A 11 20.49 -2.87 -8.81
CA PRO A 11 19.65 -3.48 -9.83
C PRO A 11 20.49 -4.07 -10.95
N THR A 12 19.94 -5.02 -11.69
CA THR A 12 20.61 -5.67 -12.82
C THR A 12 19.78 -5.56 -14.09
N ASP A 13 20.46 -5.51 -15.24
CA ASP A 13 19.87 -5.64 -16.55
C ASP A 13 20.53 -6.75 -17.34
N ALA A 14 19.74 -7.54 -18.06
CA ALA A 14 20.23 -8.75 -18.74
C ALA A 14 21.22 -8.44 -19.89
N ASP A 15 21.10 -7.29 -20.53
CA ASP A 15 21.88 -6.89 -21.70
C ASP A 15 23.17 -6.15 -21.35
N ILE A 16 23.47 -5.87 -20.09
CA ILE A 16 24.70 -5.16 -19.66
C ILE A 16 25.44 -5.90 -18.54
N VAL A 17 25.61 -7.20 -18.67
CA VAL A 17 26.20 -8.06 -17.63
C VAL A 17 27.59 -7.58 -17.21
N GLU A 18 28.50 -7.32 -18.16
CA GLU A 18 29.86 -6.86 -17.86
C GLU A 18 29.87 -5.52 -17.13
N GLU A 19 29.03 -4.61 -17.55
CA GLU A 19 28.89 -3.30 -16.92
C GLU A 19 28.28 -3.42 -15.52
N THR A 20 27.31 -4.31 -15.32
CA THR A 20 26.75 -4.63 -13.99
C THR A 20 27.85 -5.13 -13.04
N ILE A 21 28.71 -6.04 -13.50
CA ILE A 21 29.83 -6.55 -12.71
C ILE A 21 30.84 -5.42 -12.40
N ARG A 22 31.13 -4.59 -13.39
CA ARG A 22 32.02 -3.42 -13.21
C ARG A 22 31.47 -2.46 -12.16
N LEU A 23 30.19 -2.08 -12.26
CA LEU A 23 29.53 -1.17 -11.31
C LEU A 23 29.39 -1.80 -9.92
N LYS A 24 29.03 -3.08 -9.82
CA LYS A 24 29.04 -3.83 -8.56
C LYS A 24 30.40 -3.72 -7.84
N ASN A 25 31.50 -3.92 -8.58
CA ASN A 25 32.85 -3.83 -8.02
C ASN A 25 33.26 -2.40 -7.69
N LEU A 26 32.90 -1.42 -8.55
CA LEU A 26 33.19 -0.01 -8.36
C LEU A 26 32.51 0.53 -7.10
N LEU A 27 31.22 0.25 -6.97
CA LEU A 27 30.38 0.74 -5.88
C LEU A 27 30.46 -0.14 -4.61
N GLY A 28 31.09 -1.33 -4.71
CA GLY A 28 31.22 -2.28 -3.60
C GLY A 28 29.87 -2.87 -3.18
N ALA A 29 28.97 -3.13 -4.13
CA ALA A 29 27.68 -3.76 -3.84
C ALA A 29 27.86 -5.21 -3.37
N ASP A 30 27.11 -5.63 -2.36
CA ASP A 30 27.08 -6.95 -1.77
C ASP A 30 25.76 -7.71 -2.02
N ALA A 31 24.87 -7.10 -2.79
CA ALA A 31 23.66 -7.73 -3.29
C ALA A 31 23.35 -7.26 -4.72
N LEU A 32 22.86 -8.19 -5.53
CA LEU A 32 22.29 -7.93 -6.85
C LEU A 32 20.81 -8.26 -6.82
N ARG A 33 20.03 -7.48 -7.54
CA ARG A 33 18.58 -7.59 -7.61
C ARG A 33 18.11 -7.57 -9.07
N ASP A 34 17.23 -8.49 -9.45
CA ASP A 34 16.54 -8.41 -10.73
C ASP A 34 15.69 -7.13 -10.83
N CYS A 35 15.49 -6.64 -12.04
CA CYS A 35 14.48 -5.64 -12.31
C CYS A 35 13.10 -6.28 -12.45
N ASP A 36 12.06 -5.53 -12.15
CA ASP A 36 10.69 -6.02 -12.22
C ASP A 36 10.38 -6.52 -13.65
N GLY A 37 10.09 -7.82 -13.78
CA GLY A 37 9.76 -8.45 -15.05
C GLY A 37 10.95 -8.97 -15.87
N THR A 38 12.19 -8.86 -15.36
CA THR A 38 13.39 -9.42 -15.99
C THR A 38 13.93 -10.60 -15.18
N GLU A 39 14.67 -11.49 -15.84
CA GLU A 39 15.39 -12.58 -15.19
C GLU A 39 16.87 -12.21 -15.07
N MET A 40 17.47 -12.62 -13.96
CA MET A 40 18.91 -12.40 -13.75
C MET A 40 19.71 -13.42 -14.57
N PRO A 41 20.63 -12.98 -15.45
CA PRO A 41 21.47 -13.88 -16.23
C PRO A 41 22.35 -14.79 -15.36
N ASP A 42 22.66 -15.99 -15.84
CA ASP A 42 23.51 -16.97 -15.14
C ASP A 42 24.84 -16.38 -14.70
N ALA A 43 25.46 -15.53 -15.51
CA ALA A 43 26.72 -14.90 -15.16
C ALA A 43 26.61 -14.04 -13.89
N LEU A 44 25.46 -13.37 -13.66
CA LEU A 44 25.20 -12.58 -12.47
C LEU A 44 24.76 -13.46 -11.29
N LEU A 45 24.03 -14.54 -11.56
CA LEU A 45 23.68 -15.54 -10.55
C LEU A 45 24.92 -16.22 -9.93
N ASN A 46 26.00 -16.33 -10.67
CA ASN A 46 27.27 -16.91 -10.20
C ASN A 46 28.18 -15.90 -9.46
N GLU A 47 27.85 -14.63 -9.39
CA GLU A 47 28.62 -13.65 -8.63
C GLU A 47 28.59 -13.94 -7.12
N PRO A 48 29.69 -13.74 -6.37
CA PRO A 48 29.77 -14.06 -4.94
C PRO A 48 29.12 -13.00 -4.05
N VAL A 49 27.86 -12.64 -4.34
CA VAL A 49 27.05 -11.67 -3.60
C VAL A 49 25.63 -12.22 -3.44
N LYS A 50 24.83 -11.67 -2.52
CA LYS A 50 23.43 -12.06 -2.39
C LYS A 50 22.61 -11.75 -3.65
N LYS A 51 21.69 -12.65 -4.01
CA LYS A 51 20.77 -12.50 -5.14
C LYS A 51 19.35 -12.34 -4.61
N TYR A 52 18.73 -11.24 -4.98
CA TYR A 52 17.34 -10.92 -4.67
C TYR A 52 16.52 -11.08 -5.94
N ALA A 53 15.51 -11.91 -5.91
CA ALA A 53 14.59 -12.04 -7.02
C ALA A 53 13.20 -11.52 -6.66
N THR A 54 12.62 -10.78 -7.58
CA THR A 54 11.26 -10.28 -7.48
C THR A 54 10.27 -11.40 -7.67
N TYR A 55 9.36 -11.56 -6.73
CA TYR A 55 8.27 -12.51 -6.80
C TYR A 55 6.92 -11.82 -6.73
N TYR A 56 6.07 -12.14 -7.69
CA TYR A 56 4.68 -11.67 -7.74
C TYR A 56 3.74 -12.84 -7.44
N THR A 57 3.01 -12.73 -6.35
CA THR A 57 2.08 -13.78 -5.91
C THR A 57 0.95 -14.00 -6.92
N THR A 58 0.44 -12.91 -7.51
CA THR A 58 -0.79 -12.88 -8.31
C THR A 58 -0.58 -12.45 -9.76
N ARG A 59 0.54 -12.78 -10.40
CA ARG A 59 0.80 -12.42 -11.80
C ARG A 59 0.99 -13.62 -12.71
N LYS A 60 0.65 -13.44 -14.00
CA LYS A 60 0.84 -14.43 -15.10
C LYS A 60 0.04 -15.71 -14.91
N ASP A 61 -1.16 -15.62 -14.36
CA ASP A 61 -1.98 -16.78 -13.98
C ASP A 61 -3.34 -16.83 -14.71
N ASN A 62 -3.47 -16.16 -15.86
CA ASN A 62 -4.75 -16.08 -16.60
C ASN A 62 -5.38 -17.46 -16.84
N ALA A 63 -4.55 -18.46 -17.24
CA ALA A 63 -5.06 -19.80 -17.51
C ALA A 63 -5.69 -20.47 -16.28
N TRP A 64 -5.14 -20.18 -15.07
CA TRP A 64 -5.72 -20.65 -13.83
C TRP A 64 -7.02 -19.88 -13.48
N ALA A 65 -7.01 -18.56 -13.62
CA ALA A 65 -8.16 -17.70 -13.32
C ALA A 65 -9.35 -17.99 -14.26
N GLU A 66 -9.10 -18.23 -15.55
CA GLU A 66 -10.12 -18.63 -16.54
C GLU A 66 -10.78 -19.97 -16.20
N GLN A 67 -10.04 -20.89 -15.59
CA GLN A 67 -10.58 -22.18 -15.14
C GLN A 67 -11.32 -22.09 -13.80
N ASN A 68 -11.17 -21.00 -13.06
CA ASN A 68 -11.77 -20.78 -11.74
C ASN A 68 -12.45 -19.39 -11.67
N PRO A 69 -13.47 -19.13 -12.51
CA PRO A 69 -14.08 -17.80 -12.61
C PRO A 69 -14.73 -17.32 -11.31
N GLU A 70 -15.13 -18.24 -10.43
CA GLU A 70 -15.66 -17.92 -9.10
C GLU A 70 -14.61 -17.39 -8.13
N GLU A 71 -13.32 -17.60 -8.42
CA GLU A 71 -12.19 -17.14 -7.61
C GLU A 71 -11.64 -15.78 -8.07
N ILE A 72 -12.16 -15.24 -9.18
CA ILE A 72 -11.79 -13.90 -9.68
C ILE A 72 -12.13 -12.85 -8.61
N GLN A 73 -11.26 -11.87 -8.47
CA GLN A 73 -11.45 -10.76 -7.55
C GLN A 73 -12.75 -10.01 -7.87
N GLN A 74 -13.44 -9.60 -6.82
CA GLN A 74 -14.67 -8.85 -6.93
C GLN A 74 -14.59 -7.55 -6.14
N GLU A 75 -15.38 -6.59 -6.54
CA GLU A 75 -15.55 -5.30 -5.89
C GLU A 75 -17.03 -4.99 -5.70
N TYR A 76 -17.34 -4.18 -4.67
CA TYR A 76 -18.62 -3.50 -4.62
C TYR A 76 -18.56 -2.23 -5.45
N LEU A 77 -19.46 -2.17 -6.42
CA LEU A 77 -19.74 -0.97 -7.18
C LEU A 77 -21.06 -0.35 -6.72
N ILE A 78 -21.20 0.94 -6.94
CA ILE A 78 -22.46 1.67 -6.72
C ILE A 78 -22.92 2.29 -8.04
N SER A 79 -24.18 2.06 -8.42
CA SER A 79 -24.78 2.66 -9.60
C SER A 79 -24.82 4.18 -9.51
N ASN A 80 -25.04 4.84 -10.64
CA ASN A 80 -25.43 6.25 -10.64
C ASN A 80 -26.66 6.47 -9.77
N ARG A 81 -26.74 7.65 -9.13
CA ARG A 81 -27.93 8.09 -8.39
C ARG A 81 -29.00 8.51 -9.41
N VAL A 82 -30.16 7.90 -9.33
CA VAL A 82 -31.25 8.13 -10.27
C VAL A 82 -32.53 8.56 -9.55
N THR A 83 -33.13 9.67 -10.01
CA THR A 83 -34.41 10.16 -9.48
C THR A 83 -35.57 9.41 -10.11
N ALA A 84 -36.42 8.79 -9.30
CA ALA A 84 -37.65 8.16 -9.73
C ALA A 84 -38.68 9.19 -10.21
N ARG A 85 -39.29 8.95 -11.35
CA ARG A 85 -40.37 9.82 -11.89
C ARG A 85 -41.75 9.17 -11.76
N SER A 86 -41.81 7.92 -11.34
CA SER A 86 -43.02 7.14 -11.14
C SER A 86 -42.82 6.15 -10.01
N GLU A 87 -43.79 5.30 -9.73
CA GLU A 87 -43.70 4.22 -8.73
C GLU A 87 -42.79 3.05 -9.16
N LYS A 88 -42.13 3.18 -10.30
CA LYS A 88 -41.22 2.17 -10.84
C LYS A 88 -40.02 2.83 -11.49
N LEU A 89 -38.84 2.30 -11.21
CA LEU A 89 -37.55 2.76 -11.73
C LEU A 89 -36.71 1.58 -12.18
N CYS A 90 -36.03 1.70 -13.33
CA CYS A 90 -34.98 0.76 -13.74
C CYS A 90 -33.62 1.46 -13.69
N ILE A 91 -32.66 0.88 -13.01
CA ILE A 91 -31.28 1.37 -12.90
C ILE A 91 -30.36 0.42 -13.64
N ARG A 92 -29.59 0.95 -14.60
CA ARG A 92 -28.52 0.23 -15.30
C ARG A 92 -27.29 0.18 -14.42
N LEU A 93 -26.82 -1.02 -14.11
CA LEU A 93 -25.72 -1.21 -13.16
C LEU A 93 -24.39 -0.72 -13.71
N MET A 94 -24.07 -1.04 -14.95
CA MET A 94 -22.77 -0.74 -15.57
C MET A 94 -22.69 0.64 -16.23
N GLU A 95 -23.73 1.46 -16.11
CA GLU A 95 -23.69 2.82 -16.65
C GLU A 95 -22.62 3.67 -15.97
N GLY A 96 -21.67 4.16 -16.76
CA GLY A 96 -20.53 4.94 -16.29
C GLY A 96 -19.38 4.12 -15.74
N PHE A 97 -19.32 2.80 -15.98
CA PHE A 97 -18.20 1.93 -15.69
C PHE A 97 -17.55 1.36 -16.97
N HIS A 98 -16.26 1.05 -16.88
CA HIS A 98 -15.51 0.45 -17.98
C HIS A 98 -15.78 -1.06 -18.08
N THR A 99 -16.61 -1.47 -19.04
CA THR A 99 -17.08 -2.85 -19.18
C THR A 99 -16.01 -3.85 -19.63
N GLN A 100 -14.84 -3.38 -20.11
CA GLN A 100 -13.70 -4.26 -20.36
C GLN A 100 -12.90 -4.59 -19.08
N GLN A 101 -13.09 -3.79 -18.04
CA GLN A 101 -12.46 -4.02 -16.74
C GLN A 101 -13.38 -4.75 -15.77
N LEU A 102 -14.65 -4.45 -15.81
CA LEU A 102 -15.63 -4.84 -14.81
C LEU A 102 -16.79 -5.60 -15.43
N LYS A 103 -17.27 -6.61 -14.73
CA LYS A 103 -18.43 -7.42 -15.14
C LYS A 103 -19.32 -7.71 -13.96
N VAL A 104 -20.62 -7.49 -14.09
CA VAL A 104 -21.58 -7.77 -13.02
C VAL A 104 -21.47 -9.23 -12.57
N ASN A 105 -21.39 -9.46 -11.27
CA ASN A 105 -21.44 -10.80 -10.72
C ASN A 105 -22.86 -11.36 -10.84
N THR A 106 -22.99 -12.38 -11.67
CA THR A 106 -24.26 -13.10 -11.90
C THR A 106 -24.20 -14.56 -11.42
N LEU A 107 -23.14 -14.93 -10.69
CA LEU A 107 -22.95 -16.27 -10.14
C LEU A 107 -23.55 -16.39 -8.74
N ASP A 108 -23.48 -15.32 -7.96
CA ASP A 108 -23.98 -15.28 -6.59
C ASP A 108 -25.38 -14.64 -6.51
N ASP A 109 -26.08 -14.90 -5.40
CA ASP A 109 -27.45 -14.40 -5.20
C ASP A 109 -27.46 -12.87 -4.96
N PRO A 110 -28.03 -12.06 -5.87
CA PRO A 110 -28.15 -10.62 -5.69
C PRO A 110 -28.95 -10.24 -4.43
N LYS A 111 -29.99 -11.01 -4.09
CA LYS A 111 -30.82 -10.73 -2.91
C LYS A 111 -30.08 -10.85 -1.59
N ARG A 112 -28.99 -11.61 -1.58
CA ARG A 112 -28.15 -11.81 -0.41
C ARG A 112 -27.04 -10.75 -0.29
N TRP A 113 -26.49 -10.32 -1.43
CA TRP A 113 -25.24 -9.56 -1.44
C TRP A 113 -25.36 -8.13 -1.94
N TRP A 114 -26.46 -7.77 -2.62
CA TRP A 114 -26.66 -6.41 -3.11
C TRP A 114 -27.59 -5.62 -2.21
N GLU A 115 -27.51 -4.28 -2.32
CA GLU A 115 -28.36 -3.39 -1.54
C GLU A 115 -28.89 -2.26 -2.40
N VAL A 116 -30.18 -2.03 -2.33
CA VAL A 116 -30.84 -0.87 -2.92
C VAL A 116 -31.17 0.13 -1.82
N ILE A 117 -30.76 1.37 -2.00
CA ILE A 117 -31.01 2.43 -1.01
C ILE A 117 -31.79 3.58 -1.65
N ASP A 118 -32.84 3.99 -0.96
CA ASP A 118 -33.50 5.28 -1.17
C ASP A 118 -32.61 6.38 -0.55
N ARG A 119 -31.90 7.12 -1.37
CA ARG A 119 -30.95 8.15 -0.94
C ARG A 119 -31.62 9.41 -0.41
N THR A 120 -32.93 9.57 -0.63
CA THR A 120 -33.72 10.69 -0.10
C THR A 120 -34.02 10.48 1.39
N THR A 121 -34.34 9.24 1.77
CA THR A 121 -34.64 8.88 3.18
C THR A 121 -33.45 8.26 3.90
N GLY A 122 -32.50 7.65 3.17
CA GLY A 122 -31.42 6.83 3.71
C GLY A 122 -31.83 5.39 4.03
N GLU A 123 -33.06 4.99 3.72
CA GLU A 123 -33.59 3.67 4.02
C GLU A 123 -33.20 2.63 2.96
N VAL A 124 -32.97 1.40 3.42
CA VAL A 124 -32.76 0.25 2.55
C VAL A 124 -34.10 -0.20 2.00
N VAL A 125 -34.20 -0.30 0.68
CA VAL A 125 -35.39 -0.84 0.01
C VAL A 125 -35.48 -2.35 0.26
N SER A 126 -36.68 -2.80 0.65
CA SER A 126 -36.92 -4.24 0.89
C SER A 126 -36.50 -5.09 -0.30
N VAL A 127 -35.92 -6.24 -0.05
CA VAL A 127 -35.51 -7.22 -1.07
C VAL A 127 -36.70 -7.68 -1.96
N ASP A 128 -37.93 -7.59 -1.46
CA ASP A 128 -39.14 -7.92 -2.20
C ASP A 128 -39.61 -6.81 -3.15
N ASP A 129 -39.05 -5.61 -3.01
CA ASP A 129 -39.45 -4.43 -3.79
C ASP A 129 -38.50 -4.09 -4.92
N TRP A 130 -37.56 -4.96 -5.23
CA TRP A 130 -36.70 -4.82 -6.39
C TRP A 130 -36.35 -6.19 -7.02
N GLU A 131 -35.99 -6.18 -8.29
CA GLU A 131 -35.62 -7.37 -9.05
C GLU A 131 -34.45 -7.09 -9.99
N PHE A 132 -33.46 -7.99 -10.02
CA PHE A 132 -32.36 -7.94 -10.99
C PHE A 132 -32.77 -8.60 -12.32
N LYS A 133 -32.68 -7.86 -13.41
CA LYS A 133 -32.92 -8.30 -14.76
C LYS A 133 -31.58 -8.63 -15.43
N LYS A 134 -31.16 -9.90 -15.29
CA LYS A 134 -29.83 -10.38 -15.70
C LYS A 134 -29.47 -10.06 -17.15
N GLU A 135 -30.39 -10.23 -18.09
CA GLU A 135 -30.14 -10.03 -19.53
C GLU A 135 -29.89 -8.57 -19.91
N ARG A 136 -30.27 -7.62 -19.04
CA ARG A 136 -30.11 -6.18 -19.25
C ARG A 136 -29.13 -5.55 -18.30
N GLU A 137 -28.66 -6.33 -17.33
CA GLU A 137 -27.86 -5.83 -16.20
C GLU A 137 -28.50 -4.61 -15.52
N GLU A 138 -29.82 -4.69 -15.29
CA GLU A 138 -30.65 -3.64 -14.72
C GLU A 138 -31.32 -4.13 -13.43
N VAL A 139 -31.49 -3.22 -12.48
CA VAL A 139 -32.34 -3.47 -11.31
C VAL A 139 -33.62 -2.67 -11.45
N GLU A 140 -34.76 -3.34 -11.43
CA GLU A 140 -36.08 -2.77 -11.40
C GLU A 140 -36.53 -2.61 -9.94
N ILE A 141 -36.97 -1.42 -9.56
CA ILE A 141 -37.26 -1.03 -8.17
C ILE A 141 -38.66 -0.46 -8.10
N LYS A 142 -39.45 -0.84 -7.09
CA LYS A 142 -40.65 -0.10 -6.70
C LYS A 142 -40.21 1.14 -5.93
N THR A 143 -40.69 2.30 -6.36
CA THR A 143 -40.17 3.57 -5.92
C THR A 143 -41.25 4.54 -5.47
N ILE A 144 -40.84 5.53 -4.69
CA ILE A 144 -41.62 6.73 -4.39
C ILE A 144 -41.20 7.80 -5.42
N PRO A 145 -42.15 8.39 -6.16
CA PRO A 145 -41.82 9.44 -7.12
C PRO A 145 -41.02 10.59 -6.49
N TYR A 146 -40.04 11.09 -7.25
CA TYR A 146 -39.10 12.16 -6.86
C TYR A 146 -38.07 11.79 -5.79
N HIS A 147 -38.04 10.54 -5.30
CA HIS A 147 -36.93 10.04 -4.50
C HIS A 147 -35.77 9.59 -5.40
N GLU A 148 -34.58 9.60 -4.84
CA GLU A 148 -33.33 9.19 -5.50
C GLU A 148 -32.90 7.81 -5.00
N TYR A 149 -32.46 6.96 -5.92
CA TYR A 149 -32.08 5.58 -5.61
C TYR A 149 -30.71 5.23 -6.15
N THR A 150 -30.03 4.35 -5.45
CA THR A 150 -28.79 3.68 -5.90
C THR A 150 -28.86 2.20 -5.65
N VAL A 151 -28.10 1.44 -6.42
CA VAL A 151 -27.86 0.01 -6.22
C VAL A 151 -26.38 -0.22 -5.96
N SER A 152 -26.06 -0.86 -4.84
CA SER A 152 -24.72 -1.37 -4.56
C SER A 152 -24.67 -2.85 -4.93
N PHE A 153 -23.74 -3.25 -5.77
CA PHE A 153 -23.72 -4.58 -6.39
C PHE A 153 -22.30 -5.11 -6.52
N LEU A 154 -22.14 -6.44 -6.58
CA LEU A 154 -20.87 -7.11 -6.82
C LEU A 154 -20.53 -7.14 -8.31
N ALA A 155 -19.28 -6.84 -8.62
CA ALA A 155 -18.73 -7.00 -9.96
C ALA A 155 -17.38 -7.71 -9.91
N PHE A 156 -17.13 -8.57 -10.89
CA PHE A 156 -15.82 -9.16 -11.13
C PHE A 156 -14.89 -8.15 -11.77
N LEU A 157 -13.65 -8.10 -11.28
CA LEU A 157 -12.56 -7.38 -11.90
C LEU A 157 -11.89 -8.28 -12.93
N ILE A 158 -12.25 -8.10 -14.20
CA ILE A 158 -11.79 -8.95 -15.31
C ILE A 158 -10.53 -8.40 -16.02
N TRP A 159 -9.94 -7.37 -15.48
CA TRP A 159 -8.67 -6.80 -15.91
C TRP A 159 -7.96 -6.18 -14.72
N ASP A 160 -6.71 -6.63 -14.47
CA ASP A 160 -5.87 -6.07 -13.41
C ASP A 160 -5.18 -4.79 -13.87
N PRO A 161 -5.53 -3.64 -13.32
CA PRO A 161 -4.86 -2.38 -13.61
C PRO A 161 -3.54 -2.18 -12.84
N VAL A 162 -3.07 -3.15 -12.06
CA VAL A 162 -1.77 -3.07 -11.35
C VAL A 162 -0.62 -2.87 -12.33
N HIS A 163 -0.82 -3.21 -13.60
CA HIS A 163 0.04 -2.77 -14.70
C HIS A 163 -0.28 -1.34 -15.15
N MET A 164 -0.49 -0.42 -14.22
CA MET A 164 -0.87 0.96 -14.54
C MET A 164 0.12 1.64 -15.50
N TYR A 165 1.38 1.27 -15.45
CA TYR A 165 2.35 1.74 -16.44
C TYR A 165 1.96 1.36 -17.87
N ASN A 166 1.41 0.17 -18.05
CA ASN A 166 1.04 -0.30 -19.37
C ASN A 166 -0.16 0.43 -19.95
N PHE A 167 -1.18 0.74 -19.17
CA PHE A 167 -2.32 1.46 -19.72
C PHE A 167 -2.06 2.95 -19.91
N ILE A 168 -1.24 3.59 -19.05
CA ILE A 168 -0.83 4.98 -19.19
C ILE A 168 0.15 5.14 -20.36
N THR A 169 1.18 4.28 -20.42
CA THR A 169 2.25 4.40 -21.42
C THR A 169 1.87 3.85 -22.78
N ASN A 170 0.97 2.87 -22.87
CA ASN A 170 0.56 2.24 -24.12
C ASN A 170 -0.82 2.74 -24.61
N ASP A 171 -1.38 3.77 -24.02
CA ASP A 171 -2.66 4.36 -24.40
C ASP A 171 -3.76 3.29 -24.53
N TRP A 172 -3.80 2.34 -23.58
CA TRP A 172 -4.74 1.20 -23.55
C TRP A 172 -4.62 0.23 -24.74
N LYS A 173 -3.54 0.27 -25.49
CA LYS A 173 -3.31 -0.58 -26.64
C LYS A 173 -2.55 -1.84 -26.27
N ASP A 174 -2.93 -2.93 -26.90
CA ASP A 174 -2.18 -4.19 -27.04
C ASP A 174 -1.57 -4.81 -25.74
N THR A 175 -2.01 -4.36 -24.57
CA THR A 175 -1.60 -4.97 -23.31
C THR A 175 -2.52 -6.13 -23.01
N PRO A 176 -2.01 -7.35 -22.84
CA PRO A 176 -2.82 -8.48 -22.42
C PRO A 176 -3.50 -8.17 -21.10
N HIS A 177 -4.83 -8.29 -21.06
CA HIS A 177 -5.55 -8.15 -19.80
C HIS A 177 -5.16 -9.29 -18.87
N GLN A 178 -4.67 -8.97 -17.69
CA GLN A 178 -4.44 -9.96 -16.64
C GLN A 178 -5.68 -10.05 -15.77
N LEU A 179 -6.13 -11.27 -15.57
CA LEU A 179 -7.21 -11.57 -14.64
C LEU A 179 -6.67 -11.53 -13.22
N THR A 180 -7.39 -10.85 -12.34
CA THR A 180 -7.13 -10.87 -10.91
C THR A 180 -7.89 -12.01 -10.26
N TYR A 181 -7.36 -12.56 -9.18
CA TYR A 181 -8.05 -13.54 -8.36
C TYR A 181 -7.91 -13.22 -6.87
N ASP A 182 -8.91 -13.60 -6.09
CA ASP A 182 -8.93 -13.31 -4.66
C ASP A 182 -8.15 -14.37 -3.88
N VAL A 183 -6.95 -14.01 -3.44
CA VAL A 183 -6.06 -14.88 -2.67
C VAL A 183 -6.64 -15.36 -1.33
N ARG A 184 -7.71 -14.75 -0.86
CA ARG A 184 -8.37 -15.13 0.40
C ARG A 184 -9.30 -16.33 0.24
N GLN A 185 -9.60 -16.74 -1.01
CA GLN A 185 -10.43 -17.91 -1.29
C GLN A 185 -9.64 -19.22 -1.21
N PRO A 186 -10.26 -20.33 -0.77
CA PRO A 186 -9.53 -21.56 -0.46
C PRO A 186 -8.75 -22.18 -1.61
N LYS A 187 -9.32 -22.21 -2.85
CA LYS A 187 -8.63 -22.77 -4.01
C LYS A 187 -7.43 -21.90 -4.39
N THR A 188 -7.61 -20.58 -4.37
CA THR A 188 -6.56 -19.62 -4.66
C THR A 188 -5.44 -19.71 -3.64
N GLN A 189 -5.75 -19.79 -2.33
CA GLN A 189 -4.73 -19.97 -1.30
C GLN A 189 -3.87 -21.22 -1.55
N LYS A 190 -4.51 -22.33 -1.91
CA LYS A 190 -3.78 -23.55 -2.26
C LYS A 190 -2.89 -23.33 -3.48
N TYR A 191 -3.43 -22.73 -4.52
CA TYR A 191 -2.71 -22.48 -5.77
C TYR A 191 -1.48 -21.60 -5.57
N VAL A 192 -1.59 -20.46 -4.89
CA VAL A 192 -0.46 -19.54 -4.68
C VAL A 192 0.64 -20.16 -3.81
N LYS A 193 0.28 -20.99 -2.81
CA LYS A 193 1.24 -21.72 -2.00
C LYS A 193 2.01 -22.77 -2.82
N GLU A 194 1.34 -23.52 -3.66
CA GLU A 194 1.97 -24.51 -4.55
C GLU A 194 2.83 -23.84 -5.64
N LYS A 195 2.38 -22.71 -6.16
CA LYS A 195 3.13 -21.89 -7.13
C LYS A 195 4.45 -21.40 -6.53
N LEU A 196 4.41 -20.86 -5.30
CA LEU A 196 5.61 -20.38 -4.61
C LEU A 196 6.61 -21.53 -4.32
N LYS A 197 6.12 -22.69 -3.91
CA LYS A 197 6.99 -23.86 -3.70
C LYS A 197 7.74 -24.23 -4.98
N ARG A 198 7.03 -24.40 -6.09
CA ARG A 198 7.65 -24.68 -7.39
C ARG A 198 8.68 -23.62 -7.78
N TRP A 199 8.33 -22.34 -7.61
CA TRP A 199 9.24 -21.26 -7.91
C TRP A 199 10.53 -21.34 -7.07
N CYS A 200 10.43 -21.65 -5.78
CA CYS A 200 11.60 -21.81 -4.91
C CYS A 200 12.48 -22.99 -5.34
N GLU A 201 11.88 -24.08 -5.80
CA GLU A 201 12.59 -25.26 -6.32
C GLU A 201 13.31 -24.95 -7.64
N GLU A 202 12.68 -24.18 -8.51
CA GLU A 202 13.22 -23.80 -9.83
C GLU A 202 14.32 -22.72 -9.72
N ASN A 203 14.39 -21.98 -8.60
CA ASN A 203 15.33 -20.90 -8.38
C ASN A 203 16.25 -21.12 -7.17
N PRO A 204 17.06 -22.20 -7.17
CA PRO A 204 17.90 -22.55 -6.02
C PRO A 204 19.00 -21.51 -5.73
N GLN A 205 19.46 -20.75 -6.73
CA GLN A 205 20.53 -19.76 -6.59
C GLN A 205 20.07 -18.43 -5.96
N ILE A 206 18.76 -18.20 -5.85
CA ILE A 206 18.23 -17.01 -5.23
C ILE A 206 18.30 -17.11 -3.72
N ASP A 207 18.89 -16.12 -3.08
CA ASP A 207 19.04 -16.04 -1.63
C ASP A 207 17.83 -15.39 -0.96
N VAL A 208 17.23 -14.40 -1.61
CA VAL A 208 16.14 -13.57 -1.06
C VAL A 208 14.97 -13.52 -2.04
N VAL A 209 13.81 -13.99 -1.59
CA VAL A 209 12.54 -13.82 -2.31
C VAL A 209 11.95 -12.46 -1.95
N ARG A 210 11.95 -11.55 -2.91
CA ARG A 210 11.42 -10.22 -2.71
C ARG A 210 9.98 -10.15 -3.23
N PHE A 211 9.03 -10.24 -2.33
CA PHE A 211 7.64 -9.99 -2.66
C PHE A 211 7.44 -8.52 -3.03
N THR A 212 6.87 -8.27 -4.20
CA THR A 212 6.52 -6.89 -4.64
C THR A 212 5.18 -6.48 -4.06
N THR A 213 4.70 -6.86 -3.08
CA THR A 213 3.50 -6.94 -2.30
C THR A 213 3.14 -8.41 -2.16
N PHE A 214 2.44 -8.76 -1.12
CA PHE A 214 1.97 -10.14 -1.05
C PHE A 214 0.87 -10.41 -2.06
N PHE A 215 0.05 -9.39 -2.36
CA PHE A 215 -1.13 -9.57 -3.21
C PHE A 215 -1.32 -8.37 -4.14
N HIS A 216 -2.27 -7.47 -3.85
CA HIS A 216 -2.52 -6.27 -4.63
C HIS A 216 -2.13 -5.02 -3.84
N GLN A 217 -1.47 -4.07 -4.50
CA GLN A 217 -1.15 -2.79 -3.89
C GLN A 217 -2.37 -1.89 -3.84
N PHE A 218 -3.08 -1.83 -4.95
CA PHE A 218 -4.26 -1.00 -5.13
C PHE A 218 -5.01 -1.46 -6.37
N THR A 219 -6.25 -1.01 -6.50
CA THR A 219 -7.06 -1.22 -7.69
C THR A 219 -7.58 0.12 -8.19
N LEU A 220 -7.39 0.39 -9.47
CA LEU A 220 -7.96 1.53 -10.17
C LEU A 220 -9.25 1.11 -10.82
N THR A 221 -10.34 1.83 -10.57
CA THR A 221 -11.63 1.59 -11.23
C THR A 221 -11.88 2.72 -12.22
N PHE A 222 -12.14 2.34 -13.48
CA PHE A 222 -12.29 3.28 -14.58
C PHE A 222 -13.74 3.47 -15.00
N ASP A 223 -14.02 4.69 -15.49
CA ASP A 223 -15.30 5.01 -16.12
C ASP A 223 -15.36 4.56 -17.59
N ASP A 224 -16.53 4.71 -18.20
CA ASP A 224 -16.80 4.39 -19.63
C ASP A 224 -15.94 5.20 -20.62
N LYS A 225 -15.30 6.29 -20.15
CA LYS A 225 -14.36 7.13 -20.90
C LYS A 225 -12.91 6.80 -20.58
N LYS A 226 -12.64 5.69 -19.88
CA LYS A 226 -11.31 5.26 -19.44
C LYS A 226 -10.60 6.27 -18.53
N ARG A 227 -11.36 7.05 -17.78
CA ARG A 227 -10.83 7.93 -16.74
C ARG A 227 -10.96 7.24 -15.38
N GLU A 228 -10.03 7.50 -14.50
CA GLU A 228 -10.10 7.02 -13.13
C GLU A 228 -11.37 7.53 -12.44
N LYS A 229 -12.18 6.62 -11.97
CA LYS A 229 -13.43 6.89 -11.26
C LYS A 229 -13.22 6.92 -9.76
N PHE A 230 -12.53 5.92 -9.25
CA PHE A 230 -12.01 5.89 -7.89
C PHE A 230 -10.83 4.91 -7.79
N VAL A 231 -10.09 5.03 -6.70
CA VAL A 231 -8.97 4.15 -6.38
C VAL A 231 -9.27 3.41 -5.10
N GLU A 232 -9.19 2.10 -5.14
CA GLU A 232 -9.17 1.26 -3.97
C GLU A 232 -7.71 1.03 -3.57
N TRP A 233 -7.26 1.77 -2.57
CA TRP A 233 -5.86 1.87 -2.21
C TRP A 233 -5.31 0.67 -1.43
N PHE A 234 -6.17 -0.07 -0.77
CA PHE A 234 -5.74 -1.17 0.10
C PHE A 234 -5.79 -2.54 -0.57
N GLY A 235 -6.16 -2.60 -1.85
CA GLY A 235 -6.28 -3.83 -2.59
C GLY A 235 -7.33 -4.83 -2.05
N TYR A 236 -7.73 -4.67 -0.79
CA TYR A 236 -8.65 -5.56 -0.10
C TYR A 236 -9.81 -4.85 0.58
N SER A 237 -9.76 -3.56 0.80
CA SER A 237 -10.80 -2.85 1.54
C SER A 237 -12.09 -2.73 0.74
N ALA A 238 -12.01 -2.61 -0.60
CA ALA A 238 -13.16 -2.68 -1.47
C ALA A 238 -13.26 -4.04 -2.18
N SER A 239 -12.16 -4.79 -2.27
CA SER A 239 -12.16 -6.13 -2.84
C SER A 239 -12.84 -7.12 -1.90
N VAL A 240 -13.85 -7.79 -2.41
CA VAL A 240 -14.73 -8.66 -1.63
C VAL A 240 -15.05 -9.94 -2.41
N SER A 241 -15.57 -10.93 -1.70
CA SER A 241 -16.21 -12.11 -2.28
C SER A 241 -17.24 -12.62 -1.30
N PRO A 242 -18.29 -13.33 -1.72
CA PRO A 242 -19.24 -13.96 -0.80
C PRO A 242 -18.57 -14.77 0.30
N TYR A 243 -17.51 -15.50 -0.04
CA TYR A 243 -16.74 -16.28 0.93
C TYR A 243 -16.12 -15.40 2.03
N ILE A 244 -15.44 -14.31 1.65
CA ILE A 244 -14.78 -13.44 2.64
C ILE A 244 -15.80 -12.64 3.46
N LEU A 245 -16.92 -12.27 2.84
CA LEU A 245 -18.00 -11.57 3.52
C LEU A 245 -18.68 -12.47 4.58
N GLU A 246 -18.89 -13.76 4.27
CA GLU A 246 -19.41 -14.72 5.27
C GLU A 246 -18.42 -14.94 6.43
N LYS A 247 -17.12 -14.96 6.14
CA LYS A 247 -16.09 -15.01 7.19
C LYS A 247 -16.13 -13.77 8.06
N PHE A 248 -16.26 -12.59 7.44
CA PHE A 248 -16.38 -11.34 8.17
C PHE A 248 -17.62 -11.32 9.07
N GLU A 249 -18.80 -11.70 8.57
CA GLU A 249 -20.01 -11.75 9.39
C GLU A 249 -19.85 -12.64 10.62
N LYS A 250 -19.17 -13.78 10.46
CA LYS A 250 -18.88 -14.68 11.60
C LYS A 250 -17.90 -14.04 12.59
N TRP A 251 -16.89 -13.34 12.08
CA TRP A 251 -15.90 -12.65 12.90
C TRP A 251 -16.49 -11.45 13.64
N ALA A 252 -17.26 -10.62 12.93
CA ALA A 252 -17.82 -9.37 13.44
C ALA A 252 -19.05 -9.59 14.35
N GLY A 253 -19.78 -10.70 14.16
CA GLY A 253 -21.01 -10.99 14.88
C GLY A 253 -22.24 -10.21 14.38
N TYR A 254 -22.14 -9.56 13.24
CA TYR A 254 -23.25 -8.84 12.59
C TYR A 254 -23.20 -8.99 11.06
N LYS A 255 -24.31 -8.64 10.41
CA LYS A 255 -24.44 -8.75 8.95
C LYS A 255 -23.65 -7.66 8.23
N PHE A 256 -22.95 -8.07 7.19
CA PHE A 256 -22.28 -7.14 6.28
C PHE A 256 -23.31 -6.37 5.44
N ARG A 257 -23.02 -5.11 5.16
CA ARG A 257 -23.77 -4.27 4.23
C ARG A 257 -22.83 -3.65 3.19
N PRO A 258 -23.19 -3.69 1.89
CA PRO A 258 -22.42 -3.03 0.83
C PRO A 258 -22.07 -1.57 1.15
N GLU A 259 -22.97 -0.86 1.84
CA GLU A 259 -22.80 0.54 2.22
C GLU A 259 -21.54 0.79 3.07
N PHE A 260 -21.06 -0.20 3.82
CA PHE A 260 -19.81 -0.08 4.60
C PHE A 260 -18.59 0.15 3.69
N ILE A 261 -18.62 -0.39 2.46
CA ILE A 261 -17.55 -0.23 1.47
C ILE A 261 -17.80 0.98 0.57
N VAL A 262 -19.00 1.03 -0.06
CA VAL A 262 -19.27 2.05 -1.08
C VAL A 262 -19.47 3.45 -0.51
N ASP A 263 -19.85 3.57 0.77
CA ASP A 263 -19.98 4.84 1.49
C ASP A 263 -20.65 5.93 0.63
N GLN A 264 -21.86 5.69 0.15
CA GLN A 264 -22.62 6.60 -0.70
C GLN A 264 -21.94 6.97 -2.05
N GLY A 265 -20.91 6.24 -2.45
CA GLY A 265 -20.07 6.53 -3.61
C GLY A 265 -18.77 7.27 -3.27
N TYR A 266 -18.49 7.53 -1.99
CA TYR A 266 -17.21 8.12 -1.56
C TYR A 266 -16.11 7.08 -1.34
N HIS A 267 -16.46 5.80 -1.31
CA HIS A 267 -15.52 4.68 -1.12
C HIS A 267 -14.55 4.88 0.04
N ASN A 268 -15.07 5.38 1.17
CA ASN A 268 -14.28 5.71 2.37
C ASN A 268 -13.03 6.55 2.07
N SER A 269 -13.14 7.50 1.14
CA SER A 269 -12.04 8.38 0.75
C SER A 269 -11.46 9.12 1.97
N MET A 270 -10.23 9.64 1.82
CA MET A 270 -9.51 10.32 2.89
C MET A 270 -10.26 11.51 3.53
N PHE A 271 -11.25 12.07 2.82
CA PHE A 271 -12.06 13.18 3.32
C PHE A 271 -13.26 12.71 4.15
N ARG A 272 -13.44 11.40 4.28
CA ARG A 272 -14.51 10.78 5.06
C ARG A 272 -13.96 10.28 6.39
N VAL A 273 -14.77 10.37 7.43
CA VAL A 273 -14.50 9.66 8.68
C VAL A 273 -14.95 8.22 8.49
N PRO A 274 -14.07 7.23 8.58
CA PRO A 274 -14.45 5.83 8.42
C PRO A 274 -15.50 5.43 9.44
N SER A 275 -16.51 4.67 9.01
CA SER A 275 -17.49 4.08 9.91
C SER A 275 -16.82 3.02 10.81
N ARG A 276 -17.47 2.66 11.91
CA ARG A 276 -17.01 1.57 12.78
C ARG A 276 -16.96 0.26 11.99
N GLU A 277 -17.99 -0.02 11.22
CA GLU A 277 -18.12 -1.24 10.43
C GLU A 277 -17.01 -1.36 9.38
N PHE A 278 -16.64 -0.25 8.72
CA PHE A 278 -15.49 -0.24 7.81
C PHE A 278 -14.17 -0.47 8.54
N LYS A 279 -13.97 0.13 9.71
CA LYS A 279 -12.78 -0.14 10.54
C LYS A 279 -12.70 -1.59 10.97
N ASP A 280 -13.83 -2.19 11.36
CA ASP A 280 -13.90 -3.61 11.71
C ASP A 280 -13.58 -4.49 10.50
N PHE A 281 -14.05 -4.11 9.31
CA PHE A 281 -13.72 -4.82 8.07
C PHE A 281 -12.22 -4.74 7.76
N ILE A 282 -11.59 -3.58 7.89
CA ILE A 282 -10.14 -3.42 7.72
C ILE A 282 -9.36 -4.23 8.74
N GLU A 283 -9.77 -4.24 10.00
CA GLU A 283 -9.15 -5.05 11.05
C GLU A 283 -9.21 -6.55 10.71
N PHE A 284 -10.37 -7.02 10.27
CA PHE A 284 -10.54 -8.39 9.79
C PHE A 284 -9.63 -8.70 8.59
N GLN A 285 -9.56 -7.79 7.60
CA GLN A 285 -8.68 -7.95 6.43
C GLN A 285 -7.20 -8.03 6.83
N GLN A 286 -6.76 -7.21 7.77
CA GLN A 286 -5.39 -7.26 8.28
C GLN A 286 -5.06 -8.64 8.87
N GLN A 287 -5.97 -9.24 9.62
CA GLN A 287 -5.78 -10.58 10.18
C GLN A 287 -5.67 -11.65 9.08
N GLU A 288 -6.61 -11.64 8.13
CA GLU A 288 -6.66 -12.63 7.05
C GLU A 288 -5.42 -12.54 6.13
N VAL A 289 -5.05 -11.33 5.76
CA VAL A 289 -3.89 -11.10 4.87
C VAL A 289 -2.58 -11.45 5.57
N CYS A 290 -2.41 -11.05 6.82
CA CYS A 290 -1.21 -11.37 7.58
C CYS A 290 -1.05 -12.87 7.82
N ALA A 291 -2.14 -13.58 8.09
CA ALA A 291 -2.11 -15.03 8.27
C ALA A 291 -1.62 -15.74 7.00
N LEU A 292 -2.15 -15.37 5.83
CA LEU A 292 -1.72 -15.94 4.56
C LEU A 292 -0.29 -15.52 4.20
N ALA A 293 0.07 -14.26 4.41
CA ALA A 293 1.42 -13.75 4.19
C ALA A 293 2.45 -14.54 5.02
N LYS A 294 2.12 -14.83 6.28
CA LYS A 294 2.95 -15.69 7.14
C LYS A 294 3.18 -17.08 6.53
N GLU A 295 2.12 -17.72 6.03
CA GLU A 295 2.26 -19.04 5.41
C GLU A 295 3.17 -18.99 4.16
N LEU A 296 3.13 -17.92 3.37
CA LEU A 296 4.02 -17.74 2.22
C LEU A 296 5.48 -17.53 2.67
N VAL A 297 5.70 -16.75 3.71
CA VAL A 297 7.04 -16.56 4.29
C VAL A 297 7.58 -17.86 4.87
N ASP A 298 6.77 -18.63 5.58
CA ASP A 298 7.16 -19.94 6.11
C ASP A 298 7.57 -20.92 4.97
N ILE A 299 6.92 -20.85 3.81
CA ILE A 299 7.32 -21.61 2.62
C ILE A 299 8.71 -21.17 2.16
N VAL A 300 8.97 -19.87 2.00
CA VAL A 300 10.29 -19.35 1.60
C VAL A 300 11.38 -19.84 2.56
N HIS A 301 11.14 -19.75 3.85
CA HIS A 301 12.08 -20.20 4.88
C HIS A 301 12.33 -21.72 4.82
N SER A 302 11.33 -22.53 4.45
CA SER A 302 11.49 -23.97 4.31
C SER A 302 12.48 -24.38 3.21
N TYR A 303 12.75 -23.48 2.25
CA TYR A 303 13.79 -23.64 1.22
C TYR A 303 15.12 -22.96 1.58
N GLY A 304 15.28 -22.51 2.82
CA GLY A 304 16.52 -21.86 3.31
C GLY A 304 16.76 -20.46 2.74
N LYS A 305 15.72 -19.82 2.20
CA LYS A 305 15.79 -18.47 1.61
C LYS A 305 15.27 -17.43 2.59
N GLU A 306 15.71 -16.18 2.43
CA GLU A 306 15.14 -15.04 3.14
C GLU A 306 13.90 -14.52 2.41
N ALA A 307 12.93 -13.99 3.17
CA ALA A 307 11.74 -13.33 2.65
C ALA A 307 11.82 -11.83 2.89
N MET A 308 11.72 -11.05 1.83
CA MET A 308 11.70 -9.59 1.87
C MET A 308 10.41 -9.06 1.26
N MET A 309 9.87 -7.99 1.82
CA MET A 309 8.74 -7.26 1.25
C MET A 309 9.20 -5.95 0.64
N PHE A 310 8.79 -5.68 -0.60
CA PHE A 310 8.85 -4.35 -1.19
C PHE A 310 7.56 -3.58 -0.88
N LEU A 311 7.70 -2.47 -0.19
CA LEU A 311 6.58 -1.64 0.27
C LEU A 311 6.15 -0.56 -0.73
N GLY A 312 6.69 -0.62 -1.95
CA GLY A 312 6.39 0.36 -2.99
C GLY A 312 7.01 1.73 -2.72
N ASP A 313 6.60 2.71 -3.50
CA ASP A 313 7.14 4.08 -3.47
C ASP A 313 6.53 4.87 -2.31
N HIS A 314 5.51 5.64 -2.60
CA HIS A 314 4.74 6.34 -1.56
C HIS A 314 3.69 5.44 -0.88
N TRP A 315 3.75 4.14 -1.12
CA TRP A 315 2.79 3.12 -0.71
C TRP A 315 3.14 2.45 0.61
N ILE A 316 4.19 2.90 1.27
CA ILE A 316 4.62 2.35 2.55
C ILE A 316 3.49 2.47 3.56
N GLY A 317 3.06 1.34 4.09
CA GLY A 317 1.94 1.24 5.02
C GLY A 317 0.55 1.24 4.36
N THR A 318 0.47 1.06 3.03
CA THR A 318 -0.81 0.84 2.33
C THR A 318 -1.32 -0.56 2.47
N GLU A 319 -0.40 -1.50 2.57
CA GLU A 319 -0.76 -2.89 2.78
C GLU A 319 -1.47 -3.06 4.12
N PRO A 320 -2.54 -3.86 4.17
CA PRO A 320 -3.36 -3.99 5.36
C PRO A 320 -2.74 -4.91 6.42
N TYR A 321 -1.52 -4.60 6.86
CA TYR A 321 -0.83 -5.45 7.84
C TYR A 321 -1.02 -4.97 9.28
N GLY A 322 -1.11 -3.67 9.48
CA GLY A 322 -1.32 -3.05 10.79
C GLY A 322 -0.43 -3.62 11.89
N LYS A 323 -1.01 -3.84 13.05
CA LYS A 323 -0.33 -4.40 14.23
C LYS A 323 0.12 -5.86 14.07
N TYR A 324 -0.40 -6.58 13.08
CA TYR A 324 -0.06 -7.98 12.81
C TYR A 324 1.20 -8.15 11.95
N PHE A 325 1.77 -7.05 11.47
CA PHE A 325 2.91 -7.10 10.54
C PHE A 325 4.09 -7.92 11.06
N ALA A 326 4.45 -7.77 12.33
CA ALA A 326 5.55 -8.52 12.94
C ALA A 326 5.32 -10.04 12.96
N GLU A 327 4.07 -10.50 12.95
CA GLU A 327 3.71 -11.91 12.96
C GLU A 327 3.95 -12.61 11.61
N ILE A 328 4.08 -11.84 10.53
CA ILE A 328 4.37 -12.37 9.19
C ILE A 328 5.72 -13.07 9.16
N GLY A 329 6.71 -12.58 9.94
CA GLY A 329 8.02 -13.20 10.06
C GLY A 329 8.98 -12.88 8.91
N LEU A 330 8.79 -11.75 8.21
CA LEU A 330 9.71 -11.29 7.18
C LEU A 330 11.12 -11.09 7.73
N ASP A 331 12.14 -11.41 6.93
CA ASP A 331 13.53 -11.11 7.25
C ASP A 331 13.84 -9.64 7.00
N ALA A 332 13.26 -9.06 5.97
CA ALA A 332 13.55 -7.69 5.58
C ALA A 332 12.36 -6.99 4.93
N VAL A 333 12.44 -5.67 4.93
CA VAL A 333 11.61 -4.80 4.11
C VAL A 333 12.47 -3.87 3.27
N VAL A 334 11.98 -3.52 2.10
CA VAL A 334 12.57 -2.48 1.25
C VAL A 334 11.47 -1.53 0.80
N GLY A 335 11.74 -0.25 0.82
CA GLY A 335 10.79 0.77 0.38
C GLY A 335 11.48 1.96 -0.25
N SER A 336 10.73 2.77 -0.98
CA SER A 336 11.24 3.94 -1.65
C SER A 336 11.44 5.10 -0.69
N VAL A 337 12.58 5.75 -0.81
CA VAL A 337 12.96 6.89 0.01
C VAL A 337 12.86 8.15 -0.82
N GLY A 338 11.69 8.77 -0.82
CA GLY A 338 11.45 10.07 -1.45
C GLY A 338 11.72 11.25 -0.51
N SER A 339 11.68 11.00 0.81
CA SER A 339 11.78 12.04 1.84
C SER A 339 12.31 11.45 3.15
N GLY A 340 12.51 12.28 4.15
CA GLY A 340 12.82 11.84 5.51
C GLY A 340 11.68 11.04 6.14
N VAL A 341 10.43 11.34 5.79
CA VAL A 341 9.25 10.60 6.27
C VAL A 341 9.27 9.18 5.79
N THR A 342 9.39 8.96 4.48
CA THR A 342 9.38 7.61 3.91
C THR A 342 10.55 6.78 4.43
N LEU A 343 11.73 7.38 4.61
CA LEU A 343 12.85 6.71 5.26
C LEU A 343 12.50 6.26 6.68
N ARG A 344 11.92 7.14 7.49
CA ARG A 344 11.55 6.81 8.86
C ARG A 344 10.46 5.75 8.91
N MET A 345 9.48 5.79 8.02
CA MET A 345 8.45 4.76 7.93
C MET A 345 9.04 3.38 7.69
N ILE A 346 10.11 3.29 6.88
CA ILE A 346 10.82 2.03 6.64
C ILE A 346 11.66 1.64 7.86
N SER A 347 12.47 2.55 8.38
CA SER A 347 13.42 2.26 9.46
C SER A 347 12.74 2.00 10.81
N ASP A 348 11.53 2.52 11.01
CA ASP A 348 10.75 2.30 12.23
C ASP A 348 9.93 0.99 12.20
N ILE A 349 9.92 0.25 11.08
CA ILE A 349 9.25 -1.05 10.99
C ILE A 349 9.90 -2.04 11.95
N LYS A 350 9.07 -2.64 12.79
CA LYS A 350 9.47 -3.64 13.78
C LYS A 350 9.20 -5.05 13.25
N GLY A 351 9.91 -6.03 13.80
CA GLY A 351 9.69 -7.44 13.47
C GLY A 351 10.44 -7.94 12.24
N VAL A 352 11.38 -7.14 11.71
CA VAL A 352 12.29 -7.54 10.62
C VAL A 352 13.74 -7.52 11.10
N LYS A 353 14.61 -8.29 10.45
CA LYS A 353 16.04 -8.37 10.78
C LYS A 353 16.81 -7.18 10.24
N TYR A 354 16.42 -6.67 9.05
CA TYR A 354 17.05 -5.51 8.43
C TYR A 354 16.09 -4.74 7.52
N THR A 355 16.42 -3.48 7.29
CA THR A 355 15.66 -2.56 6.45
C THR A 355 16.51 -2.04 5.31
N GLU A 356 15.91 -1.88 4.13
CA GLU A 356 16.56 -1.33 2.95
C GLU A 356 15.76 -0.13 2.41
N GLY A 357 16.45 0.95 2.08
CA GLY A 357 15.85 2.09 1.40
C GLY A 357 16.27 2.15 -0.06
N ARG A 358 15.30 2.25 -0.96
CA ARG A 358 15.55 2.61 -2.35
C ARG A 358 15.60 4.12 -2.48
N LEU A 359 16.77 4.64 -2.75
CA LEU A 359 16.96 6.07 -2.96
C LEU A 359 16.48 6.48 -4.37
N LEU A 360 15.98 7.70 -4.49
CA LEU A 360 15.66 8.32 -5.76
C LEU A 360 16.93 8.95 -6.38
N PRO A 361 16.96 9.17 -7.70
CA PRO A 361 15.87 8.85 -8.63
C PRO A 361 15.80 7.37 -8.99
N TYR A 362 14.64 6.93 -9.42
CA TYR A 362 14.56 5.66 -10.13
C TYR A 362 15.18 5.79 -11.52
N PHE A 363 15.79 4.70 -11.98
CA PHE A 363 16.43 4.62 -13.29
C PHE A 363 15.38 4.40 -14.39
N PHE A 364 14.57 5.43 -14.64
CA PHE A 364 13.54 5.42 -15.65
C PHE A 364 13.78 6.51 -16.71
N PRO A 365 13.22 6.34 -17.93
CA PRO A 365 13.49 7.26 -19.04
C PRO A 365 13.03 8.70 -18.82
N ASP A 366 12.07 8.96 -17.93
CA ASP A 366 11.60 10.30 -17.56
C ASP A 366 12.65 11.11 -16.79
N VAL A 367 13.53 10.44 -16.06
CA VAL A 367 14.64 11.07 -15.33
C VAL A 367 15.95 10.99 -16.10
N PHE A 368 16.22 9.85 -16.74
CA PHE A 368 17.48 9.57 -17.48
C PHE A 368 17.35 9.85 -18.97
N GLY A 369 16.37 10.65 -19.38
CA GLY A 369 16.15 11.09 -20.76
C GLY A 369 16.60 12.52 -21.00
N GLU A 370 16.29 13.01 -22.21
CA GLU A 370 16.58 14.40 -22.60
C GLU A 370 15.84 15.39 -21.70
N GLY A 371 16.55 16.28 -21.07
CA GLY A 371 16.03 17.29 -20.14
C GLY A 371 15.90 16.82 -18.69
N GLY A 372 16.23 15.57 -18.38
CA GLY A 372 16.28 15.05 -17.01
C GLY A 372 17.52 15.53 -16.24
N ASP A 373 17.44 15.54 -14.91
CA ASP A 373 18.55 15.90 -14.01
C ASP A 373 18.73 14.85 -12.91
N PRO A 374 19.20 13.63 -13.25
CA PRO A 374 19.35 12.56 -12.26
C PRO A 374 20.36 12.91 -11.15
N ILE A 375 21.35 13.73 -11.44
CA ILE A 375 22.36 14.14 -10.45
C ILE A 375 21.74 15.11 -9.45
N GLY A 376 20.99 16.10 -9.92
CA GLY A 376 20.27 17.05 -9.05
C GLY A 376 19.25 16.32 -8.17
N GLU A 377 18.48 15.40 -8.74
CA GLU A 377 17.53 14.59 -7.98
C GLU A 377 18.20 13.70 -6.93
N ALA A 378 19.31 13.05 -7.26
CA ALA A 378 20.05 12.24 -6.28
C ALA A 378 20.57 13.08 -5.11
N LYS A 379 21.10 14.26 -5.38
CA LYS A 379 21.57 15.19 -4.33
C LYS A 379 20.44 15.67 -3.43
N ASP A 380 19.32 16.07 -4.02
CA ASP A 380 18.15 16.51 -3.26
C ASP A 380 17.58 15.37 -2.40
N ASN A 381 17.44 14.19 -2.98
CA ASN A 381 16.98 13.00 -2.27
C ASN A 381 17.92 12.62 -1.11
N TRP A 382 19.24 12.57 -1.37
CA TRP A 382 20.21 12.25 -0.33
C TRP A 382 20.21 13.28 0.80
N MET A 383 20.09 14.57 0.49
CA MET A 383 20.01 15.63 1.49
C MET A 383 18.81 15.44 2.44
N LYS A 384 17.65 15.04 1.90
CA LYS A 384 16.45 14.74 2.68
C LYS A 384 16.61 13.44 3.48
N ALA A 385 17.05 12.37 2.84
CA ALA A 385 17.23 11.05 3.44
C ALA A 385 18.29 11.08 4.56
N ARG A 386 19.46 11.68 4.34
CA ARG A 386 20.56 11.74 5.30
C ARG A 386 20.14 12.32 6.65
N ARG A 387 19.30 13.34 6.63
CA ARG A 387 18.76 13.98 7.84
C ARG A 387 18.00 12.98 8.72
N ALA A 388 17.19 12.12 8.11
CA ALA A 388 16.44 11.10 8.82
C ALA A 388 17.30 9.87 9.19
N ILE A 389 18.28 9.50 8.36
CA ILE A 389 19.23 8.40 8.65
C ILE A 389 20.00 8.65 9.93
N LEU A 390 20.43 9.86 10.18
CA LEU A 390 21.16 10.20 11.42
C LEU A 390 20.32 9.93 12.66
N ARG A 391 19.00 9.97 12.53
CA ARG A 391 18.07 9.69 13.64
C ARG A 391 17.66 8.23 13.71
N SER A 392 17.32 7.63 12.57
CA SER A 392 16.81 6.27 12.45
C SER A 392 17.44 5.59 11.22
N PRO A 393 18.58 4.90 11.41
CA PRO A 393 19.34 4.36 10.30
C PRO A 393 18.60 3.21 9.63
N LEU A 394 18.67 3.18 8.29
CA LEU A 394 18.44 1.98 7.51
C LEU A 394 19.68 1.08 7.57
N ASP A 395 19.49 -0.23 7.43
CA ASP A 395 20.63 -1.15 7.41
C ASP A 395 21.33 -1.16 6.05
N ARG A 396 20.58 -0.92 4.97
CA ARG A 396 21.04 -0.99 3.58
C ARG A 396 20.37 0.10 2.74
N ILE A 397 21.03 0.44 1.64
CA ILE A 397 20.45 1.27 0.58
C ILE A 397 20.54 0.55 -0.77
N GLY A 398 19.72 1.00 -1.70
CA GLY A 398 19.70 0.52 -3.07
C GLY A 398 19.08 1.54 -4.00
N TYR A 399 19.02 1.18 -5.27
CA TYR A 399 18.36 1.98 -6.30
C TYR A 399 17.37 1.10 -7.09
N GLY A 400 16.40 1.71 -7.70
CA GLY A 400 15.37 1.04 -8.50
C GLY A 400 15.49 1.37 -9.99
N GLY A 401 14.78 0.61 -10.85
CA GLY A 401 14.73 0.83 -12.29
C GLY A 401 15.85 0.12 -13.06
N TYR A 402 16.15 0.62 -14.25
CA TYR A 402 17.03 -0.01 -15.24
C TYR A 402 18.47 0.49 -15.12
N LEU A 403 19.38 -0.37 -14.71
CA LEU A 403 20.79 -0.02 -14.50
C LEU A 403 21.45 0.54 -15.77
N LYS A 404 21.05 0.05 -16.93
CA LYS A 404 21.55 0.51 -18.23
C LYS A 404 21.42 2.02 -18.38
N LEU A 405 20.25 2.58 -18.06
CA LEU A 405 20.02 4.03 -18.15
C LEU A 405 20.98 4.80 -17.24
N ALA A 406 21.15 4.35 -16.00
CA ALA A 406 22.05 5.00 -15.05
C ALA A 406 23.52 4.87 -15.45
N SER A 407 23.92 3.76 -16.07
CA SER A 407 25.31 3.49 -16.49
C SER A 407 25.79 4.45 -17.60
N GLU A 408 24.88 5.01 -18.38
CA GLU A 408 25.17 5.99 -19.43
C GLU A 408 25.44 7.41 -18.89
N TRP A 409 25.32 7.61 -17.56
CA TRP A 409 25.54 8.89 -16.89
C TRP A 409 26.71 8.82 -15.89
N PRO A 410 27.98 8.98 -16.33
CA PRO A 410 29.15 8.84 -15.43
C PRO A 410 29.11 9.74 -14.20
N GLY A 411 28.66 10.98 -14.34
CA GLY A 411 28.52 11.90 -13.21
C GLY A 411 27.47 11.45 -12.18
N PHE A 412 26.44 10.74 -12.60
CA PHE A 412 25.47 10.15 -11.70
C PHE A 412 26.08 8.96 -10.93
N ILE A 413 26.88 8.11 -11.60
CA ILE A 413 27.59 7.01 -10.95
C ILE A 413 28.58 7.54 -9.91
N GLU A 414 29.27 8.65 -10.18
CA GLU A 414 30.14 9.32 -9.20
C GLU A 414 29.35 9.82 -7.98
N GLU A 415 28.16 10.40 -8.20
CA GLU A 415 27.28 10.83 -7.11
C GLU A 415 26.82 9.65 -6.27
N ILE A 416 26.38 8.53 -6.87
CA ILE A 416 26.04 7.30 -6.14
C ILE A 416 27.23 6.81 -5.31
N GLN A 417 28.44 6.83 -5.87
CA GLN A 417 29.65 6.40 -5.16
C GLN A 417 29.88 7.26 -3.92
N SER A 418 29.64 8.57 -4.02
CA SER A 418 29.74 9.51 -2.90
C SER A 418 28.70 9.20 -1.82
N VAL A 419 27.43 9.05 -2.23
CA VAL A 419 26.31 8.72 -1.32
C VAL A 419 26.55 7.42 -0.57
N VAL A 420 26.94 6.37 -1.29
CA VAL A 420 27.22 5.06 -0.69
C VAL A 420 28.42 5.11 0.26
N GLY A 421 29.44 5.88 -0.08
CA GLY A 421 30.59 6.12 0.79
C GLY A 421 30.19 6.80 2.11
N GLU A 422 29.42 7.87 2.02
CA GLU A 422 28.92 8.59 3.18
C GLU A 422 27.99 7.71 4.04
N PHE A 423 27.09 6.94 3.42
CA PHE A 423 26.21 6.02 4.12
C PHE A 423 26.99 4.98 4.94
N ARG A 424 28.02 4.37 4.35
CA ARG A 424 28.88 3.42 5.06
C ARG A 424 29.64 4.08 6.21
N GLN A 425 30.14 5.29 6.02
CA GLN A 425 30.82 6.05 7.05
C GLN A 425 29.90 6.37 8.24
N ILE A 426 28.63 6.71 7.96
CA ILE A 426 27.62 6.91 9.02
C ILE A 426 27.48 5.63 9.83
N HIS A 427 27.34 4.48 9.18
CA HIS A 427 27.23 3.18 9.89
C HIS A 427 28.47 2.83 10.71
N GLU A 428 29.66 3.04 10.17
CA GLU A 428 30.92 2.81 10.90
C GLU A 428 31.01 3.70 12.13
N ASN A 429 30.67 4.98 12.00
CA ASN A 429 30.71 5.94 13.10
C ASN A 429 29.66 5.64 14.18
N MET A 430 28.49 5.12 13.79
CA MET A 430 27.46 4.73 14.73
C MET A 430 27.81 3.43 15.46
N ASN A 431 28.53 2.51 14.84
CA ASN A 431 29.01 1.25 15.43
C ASN A 431 27.95 0.51 16.27
N GLY A 432 26.72 0.39 15.73
CA GLY A 432 25.59 -0.24 16.41
C GLY A 432 24.93 0.61 17.52
N THR A 433 25.41 1.81 17.76
CA THR A 433 24.76 2.76 18.68
C THR A 433 23.69 3.56 17.94
N LYS A 434 22.77 4.13 18.69
CA LYS A 434 21.81 5.11 18.17
C LYS A 434 22.27 6.52 18.49
N SER A 435 21.90 7.46 17.62
CA SER A 435 22.10 8.87 17.90
C SER A 435 21.42 9.26 19.21
N TYR A 436 22.03 10.18 19.95
CA TYR A 436 21.39 10.75 21.13
C TYR A 436 20.04 11.37 20.74
N VAL A 437 19.05 11.08 21.54
CA VAL A 437 17.74 11.74 21.47
C VAL A 437 17.41 12.39 22.79
N ALA A 438 16.66 13.47 22.73
CA ALA A 438 16.16 14.12 23.95
C ALA A 438 15.31 13.12 24.76
N PRO A 439 15.30 13.28 26.10
CA PRO A 439 14.58 12.36 26.99
C PRO A 439 13.06 12.57 26.97
N PHE A 440 12.51 13.00 25.86
CA PHE A 440 11.07 13.12 25.64
C PHE A 440 10.71 12.64 24.24
N LYS A 441 9.45 12.27 24.06
CA LYS A 441 8.86 11.93 22.78
C LYS A 441 7.79 12.93 22.40
N VAL A 442 7.64 13.18 21.10
CA VAL A 442 6.49 13.88 20.55
C VAL A 442 5.51 12.84 20.02
N ALA A 443 4.35 12.74 20.63
CA ALA A 443 3.28 11.88 20.13
C ALA A 443 2.34 12.69 19.25
N VAL A 444 2.13 12.21 18.03
CA VAL A 444 1.14 12.76 17.11
C VAL A 444 -0.08 11.86 17.17
N LEU A 445 -1.15 12.36 17.76
CA LEU A 445 -2.41 11.63 17.80
C LEU A 445 -3.05 11.67 16.42
N ASN A 446 -3.24 10.50 15.87
CA ASN A 446 -3.96 10.31 14.62
C ASN A 446 -5.35 9.76 14.93
N CYS A 447 -6.34 10.64 14.98
CA CYS A 447 -7.72 10.29 15.35
C CYS A 447 -8.40 9.33 14.37
N TRP A 448 -7.79 9.08 13.24
CA TRP A 448 -8.30 8.15 12.24
C TRP A 448 -7.48 6.87 12.16
N GLY A 449 -6.53 6.72 13.07
CA GLY A 449 -5.69 5.55 13.22
C GLY A 449 -4.74 5.31 12.04
N GLY A 450 -4.19 4.10 12.00
CA GLY A 450 -3.26 3.67 10.96
C GLY A 450 -3.86 3.74 9.56
N LEU A 451 -5.16 3.45 9.42
CA LEU A 451 -5.86 3.54 8.14
C LEU A 451 -5.82 4.97 7.57
N ARG A 452 -6.03 5.97 8.42
CA ARG A 452 -5.95 7.38 8.00
C ARG A 452 -4.55 7.77 7.53
N LYS A 453 -3.54 7.32 8.23
CA LYS A 453 -2.15 7.53 7.86
C LYS A 453 -1.86 6.98 6.46
N TRP A 454 -2.31 5.77 6.19
CA TRP A 454 -2.14 5.14 4.89
C TRP A 454 -2.85 5.90 3.79
N MET A 455 -4.11 6.28 4.02
CA MET A 455 -4.89 7.05 3.04
C MET A 455 -4.24 8.40 2.74
N SER A 456 -3.68 9.07 3.74
CA SER A 456 -2.95 10.32 3.52
C SER A 456 -1.74 10.11 2.61
N ASN A 457 -1.03 9.01 2.76
CA ASN A 457 0.10 8.65 1.90
C ASN A 457 -0.36 8.38 0.46
N GLN A 458 -1.49 7.73 0.29
CA GLN A 458 -1.94 7.25 -1.00
C GLN A 458 -2.46 8.35 -1.90
N VAL A 459 -3.29 9.21 -1.38
CA VAL A 459 -3.86 10.32 -2.14
C VAL A 459 -2.79 11.27 -2.66
N HIS A 460 -1.58 11.10 -2.23
CA HIS A 460 -0.46 11.86 -2.70
C HIS A 460 -0.22 11.79 -4.21
N HIS A 461 -0.35 10.65 -4.80
CA HIS A 461 -0.22 10.54 -6.25
C HIS A 461 -1.30 11.30 -7.01
N ALA A 462 -2.47 11.47 -6.41
CA ALA A 462 -3.59 12.16 -7.03
C ALA A 462 -3.69 13.64 -6.65
N ILE A 463 -3.09 14.07 -5.53
CA ILE A 463 -3.27 15.41 -4.98
C ILE A 463 -1.92 16.00 -4.56
N TRP A 464 -1.37 16.85 -5.39
CA TRP A 464 -0.06 17.52 -5.26
C TRP A 464 0.09 18.47 -4.06
N HIS A 465 -0.94 18.68 -3.23
CA HIS A 465 -0.99 19.71 -2.18
C HIS A 465 -1.00 19.18 -0.75
N ARG A 466 -0.74 17.92 -0.52
CA ARG A 466 -0.87 17.28 0.78
C ARG A 466 0.20 17.67 1.82
N GLU A 467 1.36 18.09 1.36
CA GLU A 467 2.57 18.17 2.19
C GLU A 467 2.48 19.19 3.32
N THR A 468 1.65 20.20 3.15
CA THR A 468 1.58 21.34 4.09
C THR A 468 0.73 21.06 5.33
N TYR A 469 -0.28 20.18 5.23
CA TYR A 469 -1.29 19.99 6.30
C TYR A 469 -1.54 18.52 6.66
N SER A 470 -0.78 17.59 6.10
CA SER A 470 -0.90 16.17 6.40
C SER A 470 -0.08 15.79 7.63
N ALA A 471 -0.42 14.65 8.24
CA ALA A 471 0.41 14.05 9.29
C ALA A 471 1.87 13.81 8.83
N GLU A 472 2.07 13.61 7.55
CA GLU A 472 3.39 13.43 6.94
C GLU A 472 4.17 14.72 6.86
N GLY A 473 3.54 15.84 6.51
CA GLY A 473 4.18 17.14 6.56
C GLY A 473 4.71 17.46 7.95
N VAL A 474 3.95 17.10 9.00
CA VAL A 474 4.42 17.20 10.39
C VAL A 474 5.63 16.30 10.63
N LEU A 475 5.58 15.03 10.16
CA LEU A 475 6.71 14.11 10.29
C LEU A 475 7.95 14.60 9.54
N GLU A 476 7.77 15.13 8.33
CA GLU A 476 8.90 15.65 7.55
C GLU A 476 9.55 16.84 8.26
N CYS A 477 8.75 17.75 8.82
CA CYS A 477 9.25 18.85 9.64
C CYS A 477 10.01 18.37 10.89
N LEU A 478 9.56 17.28 11.50
CA LEU A 478 10.17 16.70 12.69
C LEU A 478 11.29 15.69 12.37
N SER A 479 11.44 15.31 11.10
CA SER A 479 12.48 14.40 10.64
C SER A 479 13.87 15.00 10.89
N GLY A 480 14.75 14.21 11.48
CA GLY A 480 16.09 14.67 11.86
C GLY A 480 16.15 15.53 13.13
N MET A 481 15.03 15.81 13.78
CA MET A 481 15.04 16.46 15.10
C MET A 481 15.58 15.49 16.16
N PRO A 482 16.23 16.00 17.21
CA PRO A 482 16.89 15.16 18.21
C PRO A 482 15.92 14.60 19.27
N PHE A 483 14.71 14.24 18.87
CA PHE A 483 13.71 13.57 19.72
C PHE A 483 12.89 12.56 18.92
N ASP A 484 12.26 11.64 19.62
CA ASP A 484 11.38 10.65 19.01
C ASP A 484 10.01 11.22 18.66
N VAL A 485 9.49 10.79 17.52
CA VAL A 485 8.12 11.08 17.09
C VAL A 485 7.38 9.75 16.94
N GLU A 486 6.23 9.66 17.54
CA GLU A 486 5.41 8.44 17.53
C GLU A 486 3.98 8.78 17.11
N PHE A 487 3.41 7.97 16.20
CA PHE A 487 1.99 8.04 15.87
C PHE A 487 1.21 7.12 16.78
N ILE A 488 0.15 7.65 17.34
CA ILE A 488 -0.72 6.95 18.27
C ILE A 488 -2.14 6.97 17.71
N ASP A 489 -2.76 5.80 17.64
CA ASP A 489 -4.18 5.65 17.33
C ASP A 489 -4.98 5.60 18.63
N PRO A 490 -5.70 6.67 19.01
CA PRO A 490 -6.45 6.71 20.26
C PRO A 490 -7.68 5.80 20.28
N GLU A 491 -8.06 5.19 19.16
CA GLU A 491 -9.23 4.32 19.08
C GLU A 491 -8.90 2.83 19.22
N ARG A 492 -7.69 2.42 18.81
CA ARG A 492 -7.35 0.99 18.66
C ARG A 492 -6.06 0.58 19.38
N ASP A 493 -5.36 1.53 19.95
CA ASP A 493 -4.05 1.31 20.53
C ASP A 493 -4.11 1.46 22.05
N ASP A 494 -3.88 0.37 22.80
CA ASP A 494 -3.81 0.41 24.25
C ASP A 494 -2.71 1.35 24.75
N ASP A 495 -1.61 1.48 24.00
CA ASP A 495 -0.57 2.45 24.27
C ASP A 495 -1.05 3.89 24.04
N ALA A 496 -2.00 4.10 23.11
CA ALA A 496 -2.63 5.40 22.93
C ALA A 496 -3.47 5.80 24.13
N VAL A 497 -4.27 4.88 24.67
CA VAL A 497 -5.05 5.13 25.89
C VAL A 497 -4.12 5.43 27.07
N LYS A 498 -3.01 4.71 27.16
CA LYS A 498 -1.98 4.97 28.17
C LYS A 498 -1.32 6.34 27.95
N ALA A 499 -0.92 6.67 26.73
CA ALA A 499 -0.36 7.97 26.40
C ALA A 499 -1.33 9.12 26.67
N MET A 500 -2.62 8.95 26.39
CA MET A 500 -3.65 9.94 26.73
C MET A 500 -3.81 10.11 28.25
N LYS A 501 -3.70 9.05 29.03
CA LYS A 501 -3.72 9.11 30.50
C LYS A 501 -2.49 9.84 31.04
N GLU A 502 -1.32 9.52 30.53
CA GLU A 502 -0.07 10.19 30.91
C GLU A 502 -0.08 11.67 30.52
N MET A 503 -0.60 12.00 29.33
CA MET A 503 -0.80 13.37 28.93
C MET A 503 -1.79 14.12 29.82
N GLY A 504 -2.87 13.47 30.23
CA GLY A 504 -3.81 14.02 31.19
C GLY A 504 -3.12 14.37 32.53
N LYS A 505 -2.14 13.58 32.98
CA LYS A 505 -1.30 13.89 34.13
C LYS A 505 -0.42 15.11 33.89
N LEU A 506 0.28 15.16 32.76
CA LEU A 506 1.16 16.28 32.39
C LEU A 506 0.40 17.62 32.40
N MET A 507 -0.81 17.64 31.84
CA MET A 507 -1.63 18.86 31.79
C MET A 507 -2.21 19.29 33.12
N ARG A 508 -2.30 18.39 34.07
CA ARG A 508 -2.68 18.73 35.46
C ARG A 508 -1.51 19.16 36.31
N GLY A 509 -0.28 19.19 35.73
CA GLY A 509 0.95 19.48 36.47
C GLY A 509 1.47 18.26 37.27
N ASP A 510 0.93 17.08 37.03
CA ASP A 510 1.43 15.84 37.59
C ASP A 510 2.67 15.45 36.78
N GLN A 511 3.81 15.43 37.42
CA GLN A 511 5.09 15.35 36.74
C GLN A 511 5.36 13.98 36.15
N ASP A 512 5.24 13.88 34.85
CA ASP A 512 6.09 13.03 34.04
C ASP A 512 6.26 13.67 32.64
N PRO A 513 7.45 14.30 32.41
CA PRO A 513 7.66 15.13 31.22
C PRO A 513 8.00 14.36 29.95
N ASP A 514 7.83 13.02 29.90
CA ASP A 514 8.32 12.21 28.79
C ASP A 514 7.54 12.39 27.49
N TRP A 515 6.39 13.07 27.51
CA TRP A 515 5.54 13.22 26.35
C TRP A 515 5.12 14.66 26.07
N VAL A 516 5.49 15.16 24.90
CA VAL A 516 4.89 16.36 24.30
C VAL A 516 3.94 15.90 23.20
N LEU A 517 2.68 16.27 23.32
CA LEU A 517 1.63 15.84 22.39
C LEU A 517 1.26 16.94 21.41
N LEU A 518 1.32 16.58 20.13
CA LEU A 518 0.72 17.35 19.05
C LEU A 518 -0.59 16.66 18.65
N SER A 519 -1.72 17.26 19.00
CA SER A 519 -3.04 16.72 18.70
C SER A 519 -4.01 17.80 18.26
N ILE A 520 -4.42 17.72 17.01
CA ILE A 520 -5.52 18.55 16.47
C ILE A 520 -6.86 18.18 17.13
N GLU A 521 -7.07 16.89 17.39
CA GLU A 521 -8.28 16.39 18.05
C GLU A 521 -8.42 16.91 19.47
N ARG A 522 -7.31 16.97 20.18
CA ARG A 522 -7.35 17.51 21.54
C ARG A 522 -7.64 19.01 21.54
N ALA A 523 -7.01 19.76 20.65
CA ALA A 523 -7.33 21.18 20.49
C ALA A 523 -8.81 21.36 20.16
N LYS A 524 -9.39 20.50 19.33
CA LYS A 524 -10.84 20.48 19.05
C LYS A 524 -11.67 20.10 20.27
N LYS A 525 -11.28 19.08 21.03
CA LYS A 525 -11.99 18.66 22.26
C LYS A 525 -11.90 19.73 23.34
N GLU A 526 -10.73 20.35 23.52
CA GLU A 526 -10.57 21.46 24.46
C GLU A 526 -11.31 22.72 24.01
N ALA A 527 -11.33 23.02 22.72
CA ALA A 527 -12.13 24.09 22.15
C ALA A 527 -13.63 23.80 22.30
N ALA A 528 -14.07 22.56 22.12
CA ALA A 528 -15.45 22.17 22.36
C ALA A 528 -15.84 22.22 23.85
N PHE A 529 -14.93 21.91 24.75
CA PHE A 529 -15.14 21.99 26.19
C PHE A 529 -15.11 23.45 26.69
N LYS A 530 -14.36 24.33 25.98
CA LYS A 530 -14.28 25.78 26.24
C LYS A 530 -15.22 26.58 25.33
N LYS A 531 -16.22 25.93 24.75
CA LYS A 531 -17.10 26.44 23.67
C LYS A 531 -17.79 27.77 23.96
N GLU A 532 -17.78 28.25 25.18
CA GLU A 532 -18.36 29.51 25.57
C GLU A 532 -17.35 30.68 25.69
N LYS A 533 -16.04 30.41 25.56
CA LYS A 533 -15.03 31.48 25.75
C LYS A 533 -14.10 31.74 24.57
N TRP A 534 -14.12 30.92 23.57
CA TRP A 534 -13.16 31.01 22.44
C TRP A 534 -13.58 32.05 21.37
N TYR A 535 -14.82 32.51 21.40
CA TYR A 535 -15.33 33.57 20.52
C TYR A 535 -15.48 34.90 21.23
N GLU A 536 -15.13 35.03 22.50
CA GLU A 536 -15.24 36.27 23.27
C GLU A 536 -13.87 36.91 23.59
N GLU A 537 -12.76 36.26 23.24
CA GLU A 537 -11.40 36.80 23.22
C GLU A 537 -10.84 36.87 21.79
#